data_8c47f01de05cd7ef7ae09841545ef7ce
#
_entry.id   8c47f01de05cd7ef7ae09841545ef7ce
#
_cell.length_a   1.000
_cell.length_b   1.000
_cell.length_c   1.000
_cell.angle_alpha   90.00
_cell.angle_beta   90.00
_cell.angle_gamma   90.00
#
_symmetry.space_group_name_H-M   'P 1'
#
loop_
_entity.id
_entity.type
_entity.pdbx_description
1 polymer ?
#
loop_
_entity_poly.entity_id
_entity_poly.type
_entity_poly.pdbx_seq_one_letter_code
_entity_poly.pdbx_strand_id
1 'polypeptide(L)'
;MSSGNDGVDLVRRRIIKALITIAGMALLATSLPPVIDQIIPPEMGLKAFPRLLLVDENGNPIKASQIPVNTQYVLRFYYPLSNEPNMLLNLGNENGEPVEVPPTTVVVPQTGATYTFPGGVGPSKSIVAFSGICQHLGCEMPLISFYPNISTCQPAVTSVGNIKGVIHCLCHGSTYDPYRGGAVVTGPTVRPLPAVVLEWDPSTDELYAVKMIGPVIYGHPGFDTPTPDTVKNPTGDLQGGTPAGTTNTVVSNLGKLTQCT
;
A
#
# COMPACT_ATOMS: atom_id res chain seq x y z
N MET A 1 -32.09 39.20 68.29
CA MET A 1 -31.79 37.78 68.04
C MET A 1 -32.31 37.42 66.68
N SER A 2 -31.44 37.57 65.65
CA SER A 2 -31.71 37.07 64.30
C SER A 2 -30.36 36.83 63.64
N SER A 3 -29.74 35.70 63.90
CA SER A 3 -28.43 35.39 63.31
C SER A 3 -28.30 33.94 62.84
N GLY A 4 -29.46 33.26 62.61
CA GLY A 4 -29.46 31.85 62.24
C GLY A 4 -29.75 31.55 60.76
N ASN A 5 -30.21 32.51 59.96
CA ASN A 5 -30.68 32.21 58.58
C ASN A 5 -29.63 32.44 57.50
N ASP A 6 -28.64 33.31 57.72
CA ASP A 6 -27.70 33.70 56.64
C ASP A 6 -26.70 32.58 56.31
N GLY A 7 -26.33 31.72 57.25
CA GLY A 7 -25.42 30.60 57.05
C GLY A 7 -26.03 29.49 56.20
N VAL A 8 -27.31 29.19 56.38
CA VAL A 8 -28.06 28.17 55.63
C VAL A 8 -28.28 28.60 54.18
N ASP A 9 -28.51 29.88 53.95
CA ASP A 9 -28.68 30.43 52.59
C ASP A 9 -27.35 30.43 51.79
N LEU A 10 -26.23 30.69 52.41
CA LEU A 10 -24.92 30.61 51.77
C LEU A 10 -24.54 29.17 51.39
N VAL A 11 -24.85 28.20 52.22
CA VAL A 11 -24.61 26.79 51.93
C VAL A 11 -25.52 26.30 50.83
N ARG A 12 -26.84 26.63 50.86
CA ARG A 12 -27.78 26.31 49.77
C ARG A 12 -27.34 26.90 48.43
N ARG A 13 -26.93 28.13 48.38
CA ARG A 13 -26.44 28.78 47.16
C ARG A 13 -25.19 28.14 46.62
N ARG A 14 -24.27 27.70 47.45
CA ARG A 14 -23.06 26.95 47.03
C ARG A 14 -23.41 25.60 46.48
N ILE A 15 -24.31 24.85 47.10
CA ILE A 15 -24.77 23.53 46.63
C ILE A 15 -25.49 23.68 45.27
N ILE A 16 -26.41 24.65 45.13
CA ILE A 16 -27.11 24.88 43.87
C ILE A 16 -26.14 25.26 42.77
N LYS A 17 -25.17 26.13 43.03
CA LYS A 17 -24.13 26.49 42.02
C LYS A 17 -23.30 25.26 41.63
N ALA A 18 -22.90 24.42 42.57
CA ALA A 18 -22.14 23.19 42.30
C ALA A 18 -22.98 22.20 41.47
N LEU A 19 -24.24 22.01 41.78
CA LEU A 19 -25.16 21.16 41.01
C LEU A 19 -25.40 21.66 39.59
N ILE A 20 -25.57 22.96 39.39
CA ILE A 20 -25.71 23.57 38.05
C ILE A 20 -24.42 23.42 37.25
N THR A 21 -23.24 23.57 37.88
CA THR A 21 -21.97 23.39 37.20
C THR A 21 -21.76 21.93 36.80
N ILE A 22 -22.07 20.96 37.67
CA ILE A 22 -21.99 19.53 37.36
C ILE A 22 -22.99 19.13 36.27
N ALA A 23 -24.22 19.62 36.33
CA ALA A 23 -25.24 19.38 35.30
C ALA A 23 -24.85 19.98 33.96
N GLY A 24 -24.28 21.20 33.96
CA GLY A 24 -23.75 21.86 32.76
C GLY A 24 -22.57 21.11 32.12
N MET A 25 -21.63 20.60 32.92
CA MET A 25 -20.52 19.77 32.43
C MET A 25 -21.02 18.40 31.91
N ALA A 26 -22.00 17.79 32.57
CA ALA A 26 -22.57 16.52 32.10
C ALA A 26 -23.34 16.69 30.79
N LEU A 27 -24.08 17.79 30.61
CA LEU A 27 -24.74 18.13 29.34
C LEU A 27 -23.74 18.41 28.21
N LEU A 28 -22.66 19.09 28.50
CA LEU A 28 -21.58 19.31 27.53
C LEU A 28 -20.88 18.00 27.15
N ALA A 29 -20.62 17.11 28.14
CA ALA A 29 -19.96 15.84 27.88
C ALA A 29 -20.82 14.85 27.07
N THR A 30 -22.16 14.92 27.19
CA THR A 30 -23.08 14.05 26.43
C THR A 30 -23.45 14.60 25.05
N SER A 31 -23.28 15.91 24.82
CA SER A 31 -23.60 16.54 23.54
C SER A 31 -22.39 16.74 22.62
N LEU A 32 -21.17 16.75 23.17
CA LEU A 32 -19.95 16.93 22.39
C LEU A 32 -19.68 15.81 21.34
N PRO A 33 -19.85 14.52 21.63
CA PRO A 33 -19.63 13.49 20.61
C PRO A 33 -20.48 13.67 19.35
N PRO A 34 -21.81 13.82 19.43
CA PRO A 34 -22.61 14.00 18.21
C PRO A 34 -22.39 15.35 17.52
N VAL A 35 -21.94 16.38 18.24
CA VAL A 35 -21.60 17.68 17.63
C VAL A 35 -20.24 17.62 16.94
N ILE A 36 -19.28 16.89 17.51
CA ILE A 36 -17.98 16.67 16.89
C ILE A 36 -18.13 15.82 15.63
N ASP A 37 -18.94 14.78 15.67
CA ASP A 37 -19.24 13.94 14.51
C ASP A 37 -19.94 14.70 13.37
N GLN A 38 -20.65 15.79 13.68
CA GLN A 38 -21.28 16.66 12.67
C GLN A 38 -20.34 17.72 12.11
N ILE A 39 -19.33 18.14 12.88
CA ILE A 39 -18.36 19.17 12.46
C ILE A 39 -17.19 18.56 11.72
N ILE A 40 -16.79 17.33 12.09
CA ILE A 40 -15.76 16.56 11.37
C ILE A 40 -16.49 15.84 10.23
N PRO A 41 -16.21 16.15 8.96
CA PRO A 41 -16.77 15.38 7.86
C PRO A 41 -16.49 13.89 8.11
N PRO A 42 -17.45 12.98 7.85
CA PRO A 42 -17.18 11.57 7.96
C PRO A 42 -15.95 11.28 7.10
N GLU A 43 -14.93 10.67 7.68
CA GLU A 43 -13.75 10.25 6.95
C GLU A 43 -14.21 9.34 5.81
N MET A 44 -14.24 9.87 4.60
CA MET A 44 -14.56 9.09 3.42
C MET A 44 -13.31 8.33 3.02
N GLY A 45 -13.39 7.00 3.02
CA GLY A 45 -12.29 6.12 2.62
C GLY A 45 -11.87 5.13 3.69
N LEU A 46 -10.75 4.48 3.44
CA LEU A 46 -10.20 3.47 4.35
C LEU A 46 -9.51 4.14 5.55
N LYS A 47 -9.91 3.75 6.76
CA LYS A 47 -9.27 4.20 8.02
C LYS A 47 -7.98 3.43 8.32
N ALA A 48 -7.83 2.24 7.75
CA ALA A 48 -6.67 1.36 7.89
C ALA A 48 -6.55 0.47 6.65
N PHE A 49 -5.37 -0.09 6.45
CA PHE A 49 -5.17 -1.06 5.40
C PHE A 49 -6.01 -2.33 5.67
N PRO A 50 -6.87 -2.76 4.74
CA PRO A 50 -7.63 -3.98 4.91
C PRO A 50 -6.74 -5.22 4.74
N ARG A 51 -7.06 -6.30 5.44
CA ARG A 51 -6.48 -7.61 5.17
C ARG A 51 -7.34 -8.32 4.12
N LEU A 52 -6.85 -8.41 2.88
CA LEU A 52 -7.59 -8.98 1.75
C LEU A 52 -6.96 -10.29 1.29
N LEU A 53 -7.76 -11.36 1.21
CA LEU A 53 -7.37 -12.63 0.60
C LEU A 53 -7.19 -12.43 -0.91
N LEU A 54 -6.09 -12.93 -1.45
CA LEU A 54 -5.89 -12.98 -2.91
C LEU A 54 -6.67 -14.16 -3.48
N VAL A 55 -7.58 -13.89 -4.44
CA VAL A 55 -8.42 -14.91 -5.08
C VAL A 55 -8.27 -14.85 -6.59
N ASP A 56 -8.58 -15.94 -7.27
CA ASP A 56 -8.70 -15.98 -8.72
C ASP A 56 -10.02 -15.34 -9.20
N GLU A 57 -10.25 -15.28 -10.51
CA GLU A 57 -11.46 -14.72 -11.13
C GLU A 57 -12.74 -15.51 -10.78
N ASN A 58 -12.63 -16.74 -10.27
CA ASN A 58 -13.74 -17.55 -9.80
C ASN A 58 -13.97 -17.43 -8.29
N GLY A 59 -13.16 -16.62 -7.59
CA GLY A 59 -13.22 -16.45 -6.16
C GLY A 59 -12.49 -17.51 -5.34
N ASN A 60 -11.71 -18.41 -5.98
CA ASN A 60 -10.91 -19.39 -5.27
C ASN A 60 -9.62 -18.76 -4.72
N PRO A 61 -9.18 -19.09 -3.49
CA PRO A 61 -7.93 -18.60 -2.94
C PRO A 61 -6.72 -18.93 -3.82
N ILE A 62 -5.88 -17.95 -4.10
CA ILE A 62 -4.58 -18.16 -4.73
C ILE A 62 -3.67 -18.87 -3.74
N LYS A 63 -3.10 -20.01 -4.17
CA LYS A 63 -2.12 -20.77 -3.39
C LYS A 63 -0.71 -20.32 -3.72
N ALA A 64 0.10 -20.04 -2.68
CA ALA A 64 1.47 -19.59 -2.86
C ALA A 64 2.31 -20.56 -3.69
N SER A 65 2.16 -21.87 -3.46
CA SER A 65 2.85 -22.93 -4.22
C SER A 65 2.45 -23.01 -5.69
N GLN A 66 1.32 -22.43 -6.09
CA GLN A 66 0.82 -22.45 -7.48
C GLN A 66 1.27 -21.23 -8.30
N ILE A 67 1.87 -20.21 -7.68
CA ILE A 67 2.35 -19.04 -8.41
C ILE A 67 3.65 -19.41 -9.15
N PRO A 68 3.67 -19.39 -10.50
CA PRO A 68 4.84 -19.78 -11.25
C PRO A 68 6.03 -18.86 -10.97
N VAL A 69 7.21 -19.46 -10.80
CA VAL A 69 8.46 -18.71 -10.64
C VAL A 69 8.84 -18.03 -11.96
N ASN A 70 9.26 -16.78 -11.89
CA ASN A 70 9.69 -16.00 -13.05
C ASN A 70 8.66 -16.04 -14.20
N THR A 71 7.38 -15.95 -13.86
CA THR A 71 6.32 -16.01 -14.87
C THR A 71 6.45 -14.88 -15.89
N GLN A 72 6.18 -15.21 -17.16
CA GLN A 72 6.04 -14.25 -18.25
C GLN A 72 4.64 -13.62 -18.32
N TYR A 73 3.74 -14.02 -17.41
CA TYR A 73 2.40 -13.46 -17.33
C TYR A 73 2.36 -12.37 -16.27
N VAL A 74 1.63 -11.32 -16.56
CA VAL A 74 1.42 -10.20 -15.64
C VAL A 74 0.24 -10.53 -14.74
N LEU A 75 0.53 -10.90 -13.48
CA LEU A 75 -0.49 -11.11 -12.45
C LEU A 75 -0.77 -9.78 -11.76
N ARG A 76 -1.99 -9.28 -11.90
CA ARG A 76 -2.42 -8.00 -11.33
C ARG A 76 -3.54 -8.20 -10.31
N PHE A 77 -3.46 -7.47 -9.20
CA PHE A 77 -4.57 -7.28 -8.25
C PHE A 77 -4.64 -5.81 -7.82
N TYR A 78 -5.75 -5.41 -7.26
CA TYR A 78 -5.92 -4.05 -6.72
C TYR A 78 -5.80 -4.06 -5.21
N TYR A 79 -5.06 -3.10 -4.64
CA TYR A 79 -4.88 -2.94 -3.20
C TYR A 79 -4.19 -1.61 -2.88
N PRO A 80 -4.56 -0.86 -1.84
CA PRO A 80 -5.75 -1.05 -0.99
C PRO A 80 -7.03 -0.53 -1.66
N LEU A 81 -6.89 0.29 -2.70
CA LEU A 81 -7.99 0.92 -3.42
C LEU A 81 -8.21 0.27 -4.79
N SER A 82 -9.43 0.39 -5.32
CA SER A 82 -9.83 -0.19 -6.62
C SER A 82 -9.11 0.41 -7.83
N ASN A 83 -8.40 1.50 -7.66
CA ASN A 83 -7.57 2.15 -8.68
C ASN A 83 -6.06 2.10 -8.35
N GLU A 84 -5.64 1.18 -7.47
CA GLU A 84 -4.24 0.92 -7.13
C GLU A 84 -3.83 -0.47 -7.64
N PRO A 85 -3.46 -0.60 -8.91
CA PRO A 85 -2.99 -1.87 -9.45
C PRO A 85 -1.65 -2.25 -8.84
N ASN A 86 -1.50 -3.53 -8.53
CA ASN A 86 -0.26 -4.11 -8.02
C ASN A 86 0.07 -5.38 -8.81
N MET A 87 1.36 -5.64 -8.97
CA MET A 87 1.86 -6.87 -9.58
C MET A 87 2.22 -7.88 -8.49
N LEU A 88 1.82 -9.14 -8.70
CA LEU A 88 2.18 -10.28 -7.85
C LEU A 88 3.28 -11.08 -8.55
N LEU A 89 4.40 -11.29 -7.88
CA LEU A 89 5.59 -11.90 -8.44
C LEU A 89 6.06 -13.06 -7.57
N ASN A 90 6.51 -14.15 -8.22
CA ASN A 90 7.31 -15.18 -7.57
C ASN A 90 8.72 -15.14 -8.21
N LEU A 91 9.69 -14.63 -7.45
CA LEU A 91 11.03 -14.32 -7.96
C LEU A 91 11.91 -15.56 -7.96
N GLY A 92 12.66 -15.75 -9.02
CA GLY A 92 13.57 -16.88 -9.19
C GLY A 92 14.93 -16.49 -9.77
N ASN A 93 15.81 -17.49 -9.84
CA ASN A 93 17.08 -17.40 -10.55
C ASN A 93 16.90 -17.67 -12.06
N GLU A 94 18.00 -17.67 -12.78
CA GLU A 94 18.02 -17.94 -14.24
C GLU A 94 17.57 -19.36 -14.60
N ASN A 95 17.66 -20.30 -13.64
CA ASN A 95 17.23 -21.69 -13.82
C ASN A 95 15.73 -21.88 -13.51
N GLY A 96 15.02 -20.83 -13.11
CA GLY A 96 13.62 -20.89 -12.72
C GLY A 96 13.39 -21.45 -11.30
N GLU A 97 14.44 -21.49 -10.47
CA GLU A 97 14.32 -21.86 -9.07
C GLU A 97 13.96 -20.63 -8.22
N PRO A 98 13.04 -20.75 -7.24
CA PRO A 98 12.66 -19.61 -6.41
C PRO A 98 13.84 -19.10 -5.59
N VAL A 99 13.95 -17.78 -5.46
CA VAL A 99 15.01 -17.11 -4.71
C VAL A 99 14.41 -16.37 -3.52
N GLU A 100 14.89 -16.68 -2.31
CA GLU A 100 14.49 -15.94 -1.11
C GLU A 100 14.79 -14.44 -1.27
N VAL A 101 13.79 -13.61 -0.95
CA VAL A 101 13.91 -12.16 -0.89
C VAL A 101 13.98 -11.75 0.58
N PRO A 102 15.16 -11.43 1.12
CA PRO A 102 15.31 -11.10 2.52
C PRO A 102 14.76 -9.70 2.83
N PRO A 103 14.45 -9.43 4.11
CA PRO A 103 14.19 -8.06 4.56
C PRO A 103 15.35 -7.13 4.20
N THR A 104 15.03 -5.94 3.73
CA THR A 104 16.06 -4.97 3.32
C THR A 104 15.65 -3.54 3.60
N THR A 105 16.64 -2.66 3.81
CA THR A 105 16.44 -1.22 3.89
C THR A 105 16.47 -0.63 2.49
N VAL A 106 15.40 0.07 2.13
CA VAL A 106 15.26 0.75 0.84
C VAL A 106 15.47 2.25 1.04
N VAL A 107 16.29 2.84 0.18
CA VAL A 107 16.54 4.29 0.17
C VAL A 107 15.67 4.95 -0.87
N VAL A 108 15.08 6.09 -0.55
CA VAL A 108 14.38 6.98 -1.49
C VAL A 108 15.40 8.00 -2.02
N PRO A 109 15.91 7.88 -3.25
CA PRO A 109 16.99 8.75 -3.75
C PRO A 109 16.63 10.24 -3.72
N GLN A 110 15.36 10.57 -3.92
CA GLN A 110 14.87 11.95 -3.93
C GLN A 110 15.05 12.68 -2.58
N THR A 111 14.93 11.97 -1.46
CA THR A 111 14.88 12.58 -0.13
C THR A 111 15.97 12.08 0.81
N GLY A 112 16.63 10.98 0.48
CA GLY A 112 17.51 10.25 1.39
C GLY A 112 16.78 9.49 2.50
N ALA A 113 15.45 9.55 2.56
CA ALA A 113 14.67 8.79 3.53
C ALA A 113 14.80 7.28 3.29
N THR A 114 14.63 6.50 4.34
CA THR A 114 14.71 5.04 4.29
C THR A 114 13.47 4.40 4.90
N TYR A 115 13.14 3.21 4.42
CA TYR A 115 12.13 2.34 5.03
C TYR A 115 12.56 0.88 4.92
N THR A 116 11.97 0.01 5.75
CA THR A 116 12.27 -1.41 5.73
C THR A 116 11.23 -2.14 4.88
N PHE A 117 11.70 -2.81 3.83
CA PHE A 117 10.92 -3.82 3.11
C PHE A 117 11.03 -5.16 3.87
N PRO A 118 9.91 -5.83 4.20
CA PRO A 118 9.93 -7.01 5.07
C PRO A 118 10.44 -8.29 4.38
N GLY A 119 10.66 -8.26 3.08
CA GLY A 119 11.04 -9.43 2.29
C GLY A 119 9.84 -10.13 1.64
N GLY A 120 10.13 -11.28 1.04
CA GLY A 120 9.14 -12.11 0.38
C GLY A 120 8.45 -13.10 1.34
N VAL A 121 7.33 -13.65 0.89
CA VAL A 121 6.52 -14.65 1.60
C VAL A 121 6.41 -15.95 0.80
N GLY A 122 5.65 -16.91 1.33
CA GLY A 122 5.47 -18.24 0.74
C GLY A 122 6.55 -19.23 1.17
N PRO A 123 6.47 -20.48 0.67
CA PRO A 123 7.37 -21.56 1.09
C PRO A 123 8.86 -21.24 0.91
N SER A 124 9.22 -20.55 -0.17
CA SER A 124 10.59 -20.15 -0.50
C SER A 124 10.88 -18.69 -0.18
N LYS A 125 9.96 -17.96 0.44
CA LYS A 125 10.06 -16.51 0.69
C LYS A 125 10.40 -15.70 -0.57
N SER A 126 9.92 -16.12 -1.72
CA SER A 126 10.20 -15.56 -3.03
C SER A 126 9.04 -14.77 -3.61
N ILE A 127 7.86 -14.80 -2.96
CA ILE A 127 6.65 -14.13 -3.43
C ILE A 127 6.62 -12.73 -2.86
N VAL A 128 6.53 -11.73 -3.75
CA VAL A 128 6.49 -10.31 -3.44
C VAL A 128 5.41 -9.62 -4.26
N ALA A 129 5.00 -8.43 -3.82
CA ALA A 129 4.09 -7.61 -4.61
C ALA A 129 4.51 -6.14 -4.58
N PHE A 130 4.35 -5.47 -5.73
CA PHE A 130 4.72 -4.08 -5.91
C PHE A 130 3.63 -3.31 -6.65
N SER A 131 3.58 -2.00 -6.43
CA SER A 131 2.71 -1.11 -7.21
C SER A 131 2.92 -1.32 -8.70
N GLY A 132 1.83 -1.40 -9.43
CA GLY A 132 1.81 -1.43 -10.89
C GLY A 132 1.85 -0.04 -11.53
N ILE A 133 2.22 1.00 -10.77
CA ILE A 133 2.29 2.39 -11.20
C ILE A 133 3.74 2.87 -11.13
N CYS A 134 4.29 3.24 -12.27
CA CYS A 134 5.67 3.75 -12.38
C CYS A 134 5.83 5.06 -11.60
N GLN A 135 6.83 5.10 -10.72
CA GLN A 135 7.08 6.24 -9.83
C GLN A 135 7.76 7.44 -10.52
N HIS A 136 7.93 7.38 -11.85
CA HIS A 136 8.36 8.53 -12.64
C HIS A 136 7.17 9.44 -12.96
N LEU A 137 6.26 9.03 -13.83
CA LEU A 137 5.11 9.81 -14.29
C LEU A 137 3.79 9.00 -14.32
N GLY A 138 3.69 7.91 -13.59
CA GLY A 138 2.43 7.20 -13.41
C GLY A 138 2.04 6.22 -14.51
N CYS A 139 2.94 5.80 -15.40
CA CYS A 139 2.63 4.72 -16.34
C CYS A 139 2.21 3.46 -15.58
N GLU A 140 1.11 2.84 -16.03
CA GLU A 140 0.56 1.64 -15.40
C GLU A 140 0.90 0.35 -16.16
N MET A 141 0.64 -0.77 -15.48
CA MET A 141 0.66 -2.10 -16.09
C MET A 141 -0.26 -2.16 -17.33
N PRO A 142 0.16 -2.83 -18.40
CA PRO A 142 1.36 -3.66 -18.54
C PRO A 142 2.62 -2.91 -19.00
N LEU A 143 2.59 -1.57 -19.17
CA LEU A 143 3.75 -0.79 -19.61
C LEU A 143 4.88 -0.78 -18.57
N ILE A 144 4.55 -0.93 -17.29
CA ILE A 144 5.50 -1.32 -16.24
C ILE A 144 5.26 -2.78 -15.91
N SER A 145 6.30 -3.61 -16.00
CA SER A 145 6.20 -5.05 -15.81
C SER A 145 7.50 -5.65 -15.29
N PHE A 146 7.41 -6.87 -14.76
CA PHE A 146 8.58 -7.65 -14.34
C PHE A 146 9.15 -8.43 -15.53
N TYR A 147 10.44 -8.30 -15.74
CA TYR A 147 11.22 -9.03 -16.74
C TYR A 147 12.23 -9.94 -16.02
N PRO A 148 11.97 -11.26 -15.98
CA PRO A 148 12.80 -12.21 -15.24
C PRO A 148 14.19 -12.40 -15.82
N ASN A 149 14.38 -12.06 -17.11
CA ASN A 149 15.68 -12.10 -17.76
C ASN A 149 16.01 -10.68 -18.27
N ILE A 150 16.96 -10.05 -17.59
CA ILE A 150 17.40 -8.69 -17.94
C ILE A 150 17.97 -8.58 -19.35
N SER A 151 18.53 -9.64 -19.90
CA SER A 151 19.06 -9.64 -21.25
C SER A 151 17.98 -9.38 -22.32
N THR A 152 16.72 -9.63 -22.02
CA THR A 152 15.61 -9.31 -22.91
C THR A 152 15.26 -7.82 -22.95
N CYS A 153 15.82 -7.04 -22.01
CA CYS A 153 15.64 -5.58 -21.90
C CYS A 153 16.86 -4.80 -22.39
N GLN A 154 17.86 -5.45 -22.96
CA GLN A 154 19.02 -4.75 -23.54
C GLN A 154 18.65 -4.12 -24.91
N PRO A 155 19.05 -2.87 -25.21
CA PRO A 155 19.92 -1.99 -24.44
C PRO A 155 19.20 -1.13 -23.38
N ALA A 156 17.90 -1.27 -23.18
CA ALA A 156 17.11 -0.41 -22.29
C ALA A 156 17.61 -0.45 -20.83
N VAL A 157 18.21 -1.56 -20.41
CA VAL A 157 18.74 -1.76 -19.06
C VAL A 157 20.21 -2.19 -19.13
N THR A 158 21.11 -1.23 -19.26
CA THR A 158 22.55 -1.50 -19.47
C THR A 158 23.40 -1.50 -18.21
N SER A 159 22.91 -0.99 -17.08
CA SER A 159 23.73 -0.65 -15.89
C SER A 159 23.32 -1.38 -14.63
N VAL A 160 22.86 -2.62 -14.70
CA VAL A 160 22.17 -3.28 -13.59
C VAL A 160 23.07 -4.23 -12.79
N GLY A 161 24.31 -4.40 -13.16
CA GLY A 161 25.26 -5.28 -12.46
C GLY A 161 24.78 -6.73 -12.44
N ASN A 162 24.78 -7.37 -11.26
CA ASN A 162 24.42 -8.78 -11.07
C ASN A 162 22.93 -9.02 -10.81
N ILE A 163 22.03 -8.10 -11.18
CA ILE A 163 20.59 -8.26 -10.98
C ILE A 163 20.05 -9.24 -12.03
N LYS A 164 19.30 -10.24 -11.58
CA LYS A 164 18.82 -11.32 -12.45
C LYS A 164 17.57 -10.96 -13.24
N GLY A 165 16.64 -10.24 -12.59
CA GLY A 165 15.40 -9.75 -13.18
C GLY A 165 15.07 -8.36 -12.66
N VAL A 166 14.28 -7.60 -13.40
CA VAL A 166 13.92 -6.22 -13.07
C VAL A 166 12.45 -5.96 -13.32
N ILE A 167 11.90 -4.99 -12.57
CA ILE A 167 10.68 -4.32 -12.97
C ILE A 167 11.11 -3.13 -13.83
N HIS A 168 10.63 -3.07 -15.07
CA HIS A 168 11.01 -2.04 -16.03
C HIS A 168 9.78 -1.36 -16.61
N CYS A 169 9.86 -0.04 -16.79
CA CYS A 169 8.80 0.78 -17.37
C CYS A 169 9.16 1.18 -18.79
N LEU A 170 8.38 0.73 -19.77
CA LEU A 170 8.61 1.00 -21.19
C LEU A 170 8.33 2.45 -21.59
N CYS A 171 7.66 3.25 -20.75
CA CYS A 171 7.35 4.64 -21.09
C CYS A 171 8.62 5.50 -21.19
N HIS A 172 9.49 5.45 -20.17
CA HIS A 172 10.68 6.30 -20.11
C HIS A 172 11.92 5.60 -19.52
N GLY A 173 11.89 4.27 -19.37
CA GLY A 173 13.07 3.49 -18.98
C GLY A 173 13.35 3.39 -17.48
N SER A 174 12.45 3.82 -16.60
CA SER A 174 12.62 3.63 -15.15
C SER A 174 12.70 2.15 -14.80
N THR A 175 13.67 1.76 -14.00
CA THR A 175 13.96 0.37 -13.65
C THR A 175 14.10 0.21 -12.14
N TYR A 176 13.54 -0.88 -11.61
CA TYR A 176 13.48 -1.17 -10.19
C TYR A 176 13.94 -2.61 -9.92
N ASP A 177 14.57 -2.81 -8.76
CA ASP A 177 15.04 -4.11 -8.31
C ASP A 177 14.01 -4.77 -7.37
N PRO A 178 13.26 -5.78 -7.82
CA PRO A 178 12.27 -6.45 -6.99
C PRO A 178 12.88 -7.30 -5.87
N TYR A 179 14.15 -7.74 -6.02
CA TYR A 179 14.87 -8.51 -5.00
C TYR A 179 15.34 -7.63 -3.83
N ARG A 180 15.31 -6.30 -4.02
CA ARG A 180 15.67 -5.31 -2.99
C ARG A 180 14.54 -4.33 -2.73
N GLY A 181 13.31 -4.84 -2.61
CA GLY A 181 12.15 -4.04 -2.19
C GLY A 181 11.73 -2.95 -3.16
N GLY A 182 11.92 -3.13 -4.46
CA GLY A 182 11.57 -2.15 -5.48
C GLY A 182 12.53 -0.97 -5.56
N ALA A 183 13.78 -1.12 -5.07
CA ALA A 183 14.79 -0.07 -5.10
C ALA A 183 15.04 0.42 -6.53
N VAL A 184 15.32 1.73 -6.68
CA VAL A 184 15.67 2.33 -7.98
C VAL A 184 17.00 1.77 -8.46
N VAL A 185 17.03 1.30 -9.71
CA VAL A 185 18.22 0.84 -10.41
C VAL A 185 18.68 1.87 -11.44
N THR A 186 17.77 2.26 -12.35
CA THR A 186 18.03 3.32 -13.32
C THR A 186 16.83 4.26 -13.39
N GLY A 187 17.14 5.54 -13.66
CA GLY A 187 16.12 6.57 -13.81
C GLY A 187 15.40 6.54 -15.14
N PRO A 188 14.45 7.49 -15.38
CA PRO A 188 14.40 8.81 -14.73
C PRO A 188 13.71 8.88 -13.37
N THR A 189 13.14 7.79 -12.86
CA THR A 189 12.55 7.79 -11.50
C THR A 189 13.61 8.08 -10.43
N VAL A 190 13.19 8.81 -9.39
CA VAL A 190 13.99 9.08 -8.18
C VAL A 190 13.36 8.51 -6.91
N ARG A 191 12.36 7.65 -7.09
CA ARG A 191 11.62 7.01 -5.99
C ARG A 191 11.50 5.51 -6.24
N PRO A 192 11.70 4.69 -5.19
CA PRO A 192 11.44 3.25 -5.23
C PRO A 192 9.99 2.95 -5.56
N LEU A 193 9.75 1.78 -6.09
CA LEU A 193 8.39 1.29 -6.32
C LEU A 193 7.76 0.87 -4.98
N PRO A 194 6.61 1.42 -4.59
CA PRO A 194 5.93 1.00 -3.37
C PRO A 194 5.59 -0.48 -3.40
N ALA A 195 5.69 -1.13 -2.24
CA ALA A 195 5.44 -2.55 -2.09
C ALA A 195 4.14 -2.82 -1.31
N VAL A 196 3.44 -3.89 -1.69
CA VAL A 196 2.39 -4.48 -0.88
C VAL A 196 3.02 -5.51 0.06
N VAL A 197 2.82 -5.34 1.35
CA VAL A 197 3.18 -6.36 2.33
C VAL A 197 2.17 -7.49 2.22
N LEU A 198 2.68 -8.67 1.95
CA LEU A 198 1.92 -9.90 1.89
C LEU A 198 2.05 -10.69 3.19
N GLU A 199 1.01 -11.43 3.55
CA GLU A 199 1.04 -12.51 4.54
C GLU A 199 0.77 -13.83 3.84
N TRP A 200 1.42 -14.89 4.29
CA TRP A 200 1.20 -16.26 3.84
C TRP A 200 0.78 -17.12 5.03
N ASP A 201 -0.32 -17.84 4.85
CA ASP A 201 -0.77 -18.85 5.82
C ASP A 201 -0.24 -20.22 5.40
N PRO A 202 0.73 -20.79 6.12
CA PRO A 202 1.30 -22.10 5.77
C PRO A 202 0.31 -23.26 5.94
N SER A 203 -0.76 -23.10 6.70
CA SER A 203 -1.74 -24.16 6.93
C SER A 203 -2.72 -24.31 5.76
N THR A 204 -3.03 -23.22 5.08
CA THR A 204 -3.93 -23.17 3.94
C THR A 204 -3.23 -22.85 2.63
N ASP A 205 -1.95 -22.48 2.67
CA ASP A 205 -1.15 -21.99 1.54
C ASP A 205 -1.70 -20.73 0.88
N GLU A 206 -2.46 -19.92 1.63
CA GLU A 206 -3.14 -18.73 1.14
C GLU A 206 -2.32 -17.47 1.32
N LEU A 207 -2.57 -16.49 0.44
CA LEU A 207 -1.89 -15.20 0.44
C LEU A 207 -2.88 -14.07 0.72
N TYR A 208 -2.45 -13.14 1.55
CA TYR A 208 -3.22 -11.95 1.92
C TYR A 208 -2.40 -10.69 1.67
N ALA A 209 -3.04 -9.66 1.12
CA ALA A 209 -2.50 -8.30 1.09
C ALA A 209 -2.91 -7.59 2.39
N VAL A 210 -1.95 -6.99 3.11
CA VAL A 210 -2.23 -6.46 4.46
C VAL A 210 -1.82 -5.02 4.67
N LYS A 211 -0.89 -4.50 3.85
CA LYS A 211 -0.37 -3.14 3.99
C LYS A 211 0.38 -2.73 2.74
N MET A 212 0.45 -1.44 2.47
CA MET A 212 1.46 -0.88 1.56
C MET A 212 2.56 -0.16 2.33
N ILE A 213 3.76 -0.20 1.79
CA ILE A 213 4.94 0.51 2.29
C ILE A 213 5.69 1.18 1.13
N GLY A 214 6.45 2.20 1.46
CA GLY A 214 7.26 2.94 0.49
C GLY A 214 6.84 4.39 0.34
N PRO A 215 7.32 5.08 -0.71
CA PRO A 215 6.98 6.47 -0.96
C PRO A 215 5.53 6.62 -1.43
N VAL A 216 5.11 7.86 -1.52
CA VAL A 216 3.82 8.24 -2.13
C VAL A 216 3.74 7.71 -3.56
N ILE A 217 2.60 7.12 -3.94
CA ILE A 217 2.36 6.63 -5.30
C ILE A 217 2.02 7.81 -6.21
N TYR A 218 2.72 7.91 -7.33
CA TYR A 218 2.38 8.86 -8.37
C TYR A 218 1.32 8.29 -9.30
N GLY A 219 0.45 9.20 -9.70
CA GLY A 219 -0.25 9.06 -10.93
C GLY A 219 -1.56 8.33 -10.91
N HIS A 220 -2.30 8.74 -11.88
CA HIS A 220 -3.34 7.97 -12.51
C HIS A 220 -2.92 7.68 -13.95
N PRO A 221 -3.49 6.63 -14.58
CA PRO A 221 -3.27 6.36 -15.99
C PRO A 221 -3.57 7.59 -16.83
N GLY A 222 -2.68 7.90 -17.77
CA GLY A 222 -2.89 8.97 -18.73
C GLY A 222 -2.49 10.39 -18.30
N PHE A 223 -1.83 10.54 -17.15
CA PHE A 223 -1.26 11.82 -16.77
C PHE A 223 0.24 11.87 -17.07
N ASP A 224 0.64 12.80 -17.93
CA ASP A 224 2.05 13.01 -18.30
C ASP A 224 2.85 13.73 -17.20
N THR A 225 2.18 14.47 -16.34
CA THR A 225 2.78 15.20 -15.23
C THR A 225 2.03 14.95 -13.93
N PRO A 226 2.71 14.46 -12.88
CA PRO A 226 2.07 14.32 -11.58
C PRO A 226 1.77 15.70 -10.99
N THR A 227 0.50 15.91 -10.64
CA THR A 227 0.06 17.04 -9.84
C THR A 227 -0.09 16.59 -8.38
N PRO A 228 -0.18 17.51 -7.41
CA PRO A 228 -0.47 17.16 -6.02
C PRO A 228 -1.71 16.26 -5.86
N ASP A 229 -2.73 16.46 -6.69
CA ASP A 229 -3.98 15.70 -6.65
C ASP A 229 -3.84 14.28 -7.20
N THR A 230 -2.76 13.99 -7.95
CA THR A 230 -2.47 12.66 -8.49
C THR A 230 -1.46 11.89 -7.64
N VAL A 231 -0.99 12.48 -6.55
CA VAL A 231 -0.05 11.86 -5.61
C VAL A 231 -0.85 11.10 -4.55
N LYS A 232 -0.57 9.82 -4.40
CA LYS A 232 -1.19 8.97 -3.39
C LYS A 232 -0.19 8.55 -2.34
N ASN A 233 -0.61 8.56 -1.09
CA ASN A 233 0.20 8.12 0.04
C ASN A 233 -0.24 6.72 0.48
N PRO A 234 0.51 5.65 0.14
CA PRO A 234 0.14 4.30 0.52
C PRO A 234 0.23 4.03 2.03
N THR A 235 0.88 4.92 2.79
CA THR A 235 1.13 4.71 4.22
C THR A 235 0.16 5.45 5.14
N GLY A 236 -0.58 6.43 4.65
CA GLY A 236 -1.40 7.25 5.54
C GLY A 236 -2.65 7.88 4.95
N ASP A 237 -2.68 8.12 3.66
CA ASP A 237 -3.83 8.77 3.03
C ASP A 237 -4.61 7.78 2.14
N LEU A 238 -5.58 7.14 2.74
CA LEU A 238 -6.51 6.22 2.08
C LEU A 238 -7.87 6.88 1.84
N GLN A 239 -7.98 8.17 2.11
CA GLN A 239 -9.25 8.89 2.04
C GLN A 239 -9.70 9.14 0.59
N GLY A 240 -10.99 9.10 0.38
CA GLY A 240 -11.63 9.41 -0.90
C GLY A 240 -11.54 8.33 -1.97
N GLY A 241 -10.88 7.20 -1.71
CA GLY A 241 -10.78 6.08 -2.64
C GLY A 241 -11.82 4.99 -2.36
N THR A 242 -12.25 4.30 -3.42
CA THR A 242 -13.07 3.09 -3.27
C THR A 242 -12.16 1.92 -2.87
N PRO A 243 -12.47 1.17 -1.79
CA PRO A 243 -11.71 -0.01 -1.42
C PRO A 243 -11.64 -1.05 -2.55
N ALA A 244 -10.50 -1.74 -2.69
CA ALA A 244 -10.34 -2.82 -3.65
C ALA A 244 -11.23 -4.02 -3.35
N GLY A 245 -11.59 -4.21 -2.08
CA GLY A 245 -12.49 -5.25 -1.60
C GLY A 245 -12.75 -5.09 -0.11
N THR A 246 -13.63 -5.92 0.42
CA THR A 246 -13.93 -6.00 1.86
C THR A 246 -13.24 -7.17 2.54
N THR A 247 -13.14 -8.33 1.88
CA THR A 247 -12.53 -9.57 2.39
C THR A 247 -11.51 -10.17 1.45
N ASN A 248 -11.61 -9.88 0.15
CA ASN A 248 -10.73 -10.39 -0.88
C ASN A 248 -10.48 -9.36 -1.97
N THR A 249 -9.47 -9.62 -2.79
CA THR A 249 -9.18 -8.91 -4.04
C THR A 249 -8.80 -9.92 -5.12
N VAL A 250 -9.24 -9.67 -6.36
CA VAL A 250 -9.07 -10.60 -7.47
C VAL A 250 -7.72 -10.41 -8.14
N VAL A 251 -7.00 -11.52 -8.31
CA VAL A 251 -5.78 -11.59 -9.11
C VAL A 251 -6.15 -11.97 -10.54
N SER A 252 -5.96 -11.04 -11.46
CA SER A 252 -6.22 -11.24 -12.89
C SER A 252 -4.91 -11.46 -13.65
N ASN A 253 -4.97 -12.32 -14.67
CA ASN A 253 -3.86 -12.53 -15.59
C ASN A 253 -4.03 -11.64 -16.83
N LEU A 254 -3.17 -10.64 -16.98
CA LEU A 254 -3.22 -9.69 -18.10
C LEU A 254 -2.58 -10.24 -19.39
N GLY A 255 -2.19 -11.51 -19.41
CA GLY A 255 -1.54 -12.13 -20.56
C GLY A 255 0.00 -12.03 -20.52
N LYS A 256 0.62 -12.35 -21.67
CA LYS A 256 2.08 -12.33 -21.77
C LYS A 256 2.64 -10.91 -21.73
N LEU A 257 3.82 -10.81 -21.14
CA LEU A 257 4.63 -9.59 -21.16
C LEU A 257 4.85 -9.07 -22.58
N THR A 258 4.73 -7.76 -22.75
CA THR A 258 5.25 -7.06 -23.90
C THR A 258 6.78 -7.20 -23.87
N GLN A 259 7.41 -7.42 -25.01
CA GLN A 259 8.89 -7.44 -25.06
C GLN A 259 9.44 -6.09 -24.61
N CYS A 260 10.50 -6.16 -23.82
CA CYS A 260 11.28 -4.98 -23.45
C CYS A 260 12.06 -4.51 -24.68
N THR A 261 11.68 -3.39 -25.26
CA THR A 261 12.35 -2.77 -26.41
C THR A 261 13.05 -1.48 -26.02
#